data_e4c57267ee4b6c4efb0549f2a7bf75a3
#
_entry.id   e4c57267ee4b6c4efb0549f2a7bf75a3
#
_cell.length_a   1.000
_cell.length_b   1.000
_cell.length_c   1.000
_cell.angle_alpha   90.00
_cell.angle_beta   90.00
_cell.angle_gamma   90.00
#
_symmetry.space_group_name_H-M   'P 1'
#
loop_
_entity.id
_entity.type
_entity.pdbx_description
1 polymer ?
#
loop_
_entity_poly.entity_id
_entity_poly.type
_entity_poly.pdbx_seq_one_letter_code
_entity_poly.pdbx_strand_id
1 'polypeptide(L)'
;MILADGPQRQVTGRVLTELLPAATVEQMATPRTNHIAYQEHRRLPPEVAAELAGSIRFWWGHMPGHTAYPWIFPNDQNTARIGLTMPIGLELAAVDAPEQYPLLRPDDTAIPSGAEYVRRLLQMEYGDSYDIEQDFPLVTDRGKRGGTETYAISSTRPIESPTHREVAIVGGAMGATSAFHEGGDHTAIATGRIAGTLAAEGTLSGYNPAWREAIGDEVIRNVAMADVVAPYGPSDWDRSFKTARRILRVADGYGLFRLRNLLLGVGAIRLLYQYRAAKRALRDGRYVQIAAEEYANG
;
A
#
# COMPACT_ATOMS: atom_id res chain seq x y z
N MET A 1 12.82 6.60 -23.57
CA MET A 1 12.96 5.32 -22.80
C MET A 1 11.89 5.25 -21.72
N ILE A 2 11.31 4.05 -21.44
CA ILE A 2 10.33 3.86 -20.37
C ILE A 2 10.92 2.91 -19.32
N LEU A 3 10.97 3.33 -18.06
CA LEU A 3 11.46 2.56 -16.91
C LEU A 3 10.26 2.01 -16.13
N ALA A 4 10.07 0.69 -16.17
CA ALA A 4 8.91 -0.03 -15.64
C ALA A 4 9.32 -1.27 -14.82
N ASP A 5 10.48 -1.21 -14.16
CA ASP A 5 11.11 -2.33 -13.46
C ASP A 5 10.58 -2.53 -12.01
N GLY A 6 9.50 -1.84 -11.68
CA GLY A 6 8.80 -2.01 -10.42
C GLY A 6 9.50 -1.37 -9.21
N PRO A 7 9.00 -1.64 -8.00
CA PRO A 7 9.42 -0.92 -6.79
C PRO A 7 10.85 -1.22 -6.35
N GLN A 8 11.45 -2.29 -6.84
CA GLN A 8 12.87 -2.61 -6.54
C GLN A 8 13.84 -1.70 -7.30
N ARG A 9 13.39 -1.02 -8.37
CA ARG A 9 14.16 -0.01 -9.10
C ARG A 9 15.56 -0.43 -9.52
N GLN A 10 15.76 -1.69 -9.96
CA GLN A 10 17.08 -2.19 -10.32
C GLN A 10 17.67 -1.46 -11.54
N VAL A 11 16.86 -1.24 -12.57
CA VAL A 11 17.26 -0.47 -13.76
C VAL A 11 17.07 1.02 -13.52
N THR A 12 15.91 1.41 -12.99
CA THR A 12 15.61 2.80 -12.63
C THR A 12 16.68 3.40 -11.71
N GLY A 13 17.11 2.67 -10.68
CA GLY A 13 18.15 3.13 -9.76
C GLY A 13 19.49 3.45 -10.45
N ARG A 14 19.89 2.64 -11.42
CA ARG A 14 21.12 2.91 -12.22
C ARG A 14 20.98 4.21 -13.01
N VAL A 15 19.85 4.42 -13.66
CA VAL A 15 19.59 5.67 -14.40
C VAL A 15 19.56 6.87 -13.45
N LEU A 16 18.93 6.73 -12.28
CA LEU A 16 18.91 7.80 -11.29
C LEU A 16 20.30 8.15 -10.76
N THR A 17 21.19 7.17 -10.60
CA THR A 17 22.57 7.39 -10.15
C THR A 17 23.38 8.27 -11.13
N GLU A 18 23.04 8.24 -12.41
CA GLU A 18 23.68 9.09 -13.43
C GLU A 18 23.10 10.53 -13.48
N LEU A 19 21.90 10.73 -12.95
CA LEU A 19 21.12 11.96 -13.10
C LEU A 19 20.92 12.74 -11.81
N LEU A 20 21.17 12.14 -10.65
CA LEU A 20 20.90 12.72 -9.33
C LEU A 20 22.13 12.61 -8.42
N PRO A 21 22.28 13.53 -7.45
CA PRO A 21 23.26 13.40 -6.39
C PRO A 21 23.11 12.09 -5.62
N ALA A 22 24.24 11.47 -5.22
CA ALA A 22 24.23 10.19 -4.49
C ALA A 22 23.35 10.20 -3.23
N ALA A 23 23.35 11.30 -2.48
CA ALA A 23 22.50 11.46 -1.29
C ALA A 23 20.99 11.41 -1.62
N THR A 24 20.56 11.92 -2.77
CA THR A 24 19.17 11.83 -3.24
C THR A 24 18.83 10.40 -3.66
N VAL A 25 19.74 9.73 -4.38
CA VAL A 25 19.54 8.33 -4.79
C VAL A 25 19.46 7.41 -3.57
N GLU A 26 20.24 7.65 -2.52
CA GLU A 26 20.18 6.88 -1.28
C GLU A 26 18.83 6.96 -0.58
N GLN A 27 18.10 8.08 -0.69
CA GLN A 27 16.75 8.23 -0.17
C GLN A 27 15.75 7.28 -0.88
N MET A 28 16.09 6.82 -2.09
CA MET A 28 15.30 5.88 -2.89
C MET A 28 15.63 4.42 -2.61
N ALA A 29 16.54 4.13 -1.69
CA ALA A 29 16.91 2.76 -1.32
C ALA A 29 15.71 1.95 -0.84
N THR A 30 15.62 0.70 -1.28
CA THR A 30 14.50 -0.22 -1.01
C THR A 30 14.06 -0.25 0.46
N PRO A 31 14.94 -0.33 1.48
CA PRO A 31 14.50 -0.33 2.87
C PRO A 31 13.78 0.95 3.32
N ARG A 32 14.03 2.06 2.64
CA ARG A 32 13.42 3.36 2.99
C ARG A 32 12.14 3.66 2.23
N THR A 33 11.97 3.03 1.07
CA THR A 33 10.90 3.39 0.14
C THR A 33 9.89 2.29 -0.10
N ASN A 34 10.12 1.09 0.41
CA ASN A 34 9.27 -0.05 0.15
C ASN A 34 8.81 -0.74 1.43
N HIS A 35 7.63 -1.32 1.34
CA HIS A 35 7.20 -2.41 2.21
C HIS A 35 7.53 -3.75 1.59
N ILE A 36 7.50 -4.79 2.41
CA ILE A 36 7.51 -6.18 1.95
C ILE A 36 6.10 -6.72 2.03
N ALA A 37 5.65 -7.33 0.94
CA ALA A 37 4.44 -8.15 0.94
C ALA A 37 4.84 -9.62 0.99
N TYR A 38 4.13 -10.38 1.80
CA TYR A 38 4.17 -11.83 1.85
C TYR A 38 2.76 -12.37 1.70
N GLN A 39 2.56 -13.40 0.90
CA GLN A 39 1.27 -14.08 0.79
C GLN A 39 1.42 -15.58 0.54
N GLU A 40 0.38 -16.30 0.93
CA GLU A 40 0.23 -17.73 0.75
C GLU A 40 -1.04 -18.02 -0.05
N HIS A 41 -0.96 -19.00 -0.95
CA HIS A 41 -2.12 -19.59 -1.59
C HIS A 41 -2.59 -20.73 -0.70
N ARG A 42 -3.77 -20.60 -0.10
CA ARG A 42 -4.33 -21.61 0.78
C ARG A 42 -5.68 -22.10 0.27
N ARG A 43 -5.97 -23.38 0.48
CA ARG A 43 -7.31 -23.93 0.30
C ARG A 43 -8.15 -23.55 1.51
N LEU A 44 -9.40 -23.24 1.28
CA LEU A 44 -10.36 -22.89 2.33
C LEU A 44 -11.38 -24.03 2.52
N PRO A 45 -11.85 -24.29 3.75
CA PRO A 45 -13.08 -25.04 3.97
C PRO A 45 -14.24 -24.46 3.14
N PRO A 46 -15.15 -25.29 2.60
CA PRO A 46 -16.24 -24.81 1.73
C PRO A 46 -17.11 -23.72 2.39
N GLU A 47 -17.36 -23.85 3.68
CA GLU A 47 -18.16 -22.90 4.46
C GLU A 47 -17.47 -21.55 4.56
N VAL A 48 -16.16 -21.55 4.82
CA VAL A 48 -15.35 -20.33 4.87
C VAL A 48 -15.26 -19.67 3.49
N ALA A 49 -15.09 -20.47 2.43
CA ALA A 49 -15.08 -19.98 1.06
C ALA A 49 -16.44 -19.32 0.69
N ALA A 50 -17.56 -19.94 1.11
CA ALA A 50 -18.90 -19.38 0.88
C ALA A 50 -19.12 -18.08 1.67
N GLU A 51 -18.64 -17.99 2.93
CA GLU A 51 -18.71 -16.79 3.75
C GLU A 51 -17.90 -15.61 3.14
N LEU A 52 -16.76 -15.92 2.55
CA LEU A 52 -15.87 -14.93 1.93
C LEU A 52 -16.28 -14.56 0.49
N ALA A 53 -17.21 -15.30 -0.11
CA ALA A 53 -17.58 -15.10 -1.50
C ALA A 53 -18.01 -13.65 -1.80
N GLY A 54 -17.40 -13.04 -2.82
CA GLY A 54 -17.69 -11.67 -3.25
C GLY A 54 -17.15 -10.58 -2.33
N SER A 55 -16.28 -10.91 -1.36
CA SER A 55 -15.68 -9.94 -0.44
C SER A 55 -14.17 -10.14 -0.34
N ILE A 56 -13.44 -9.06 -0.06
CA ILE A 56 -12.05 -9.08 0.36
C ILE A 56 -11.98 -8.56 1.78
N ARG A 57 -11.06 -9.09 2.60
CA ARG A 57 -10.93 -8.69 4.01
C ARG A 57 -9.56 -8.11 4.27
N PHE A 58 -9.54 -7.07 5.11
CA PHE A 58 -8.34 -6.38 5.58
C PHE A 58 -8.45 -6.11 7.07
N TRP A 59 -7.32 -6.18 7.79
CA TRP A 59 -7.26 -5.93 9.23
C TRP A 59 -6.20 -4.89 9.57
N TRP A 60 -6.50 -3.60 9.39
CA TRP A 60 -5.63 -2.54 9.88
C TRP A 60 -5.62 -2.49 11.41
N GLY A 61 -4.44 -2.23 12.00
CA GLY A 61 -4.27 -2.18 13.45
C GLY A 61 -4.11 -3.55 14.11
N HIS A 62 -4.02 -4.65 13.34
CA HIS A 62 -3.79 -5.99 13.90
C HIS A 62 -2.32 -6.34 14.00
N MET A 63 -1.47 -5.65 13.27
CA MET A 63 -0.01 -5.78 13.30
C MET A 63 0.64 -4.39 13.27
N PRO A 64 1.86 -4.24 13.81
CA PRO A 64 2.55 -2.96 13.83
C PRO A 64 3.10 -2.59 12.46
N GLY A 65 3.31 -1.30 12.26
CA GLY A 65 3.89 -0.71 11.07
C GLY A 65 2.97 0.29 10.40
N HIS A 66 3.56 1.34 9.87
CA HIS A 66 2.84 2.36 9.11
C HIS A 66 2.16 1.71 7.89
N THR A 67 0.86 1.84 7.79
CA THR A 67 0.00 1.22 6.76
C THR A 67 0.10 -0.31 6.65
N ALA A 68 0.68 -1.00 7.65
CA ALA A 68 0.75 -2.44 7.68
C ALA A 68 -0.62 -3.09 7.94
N TYR A 69 -0.93 -4.13 7.21
CA TYR A 69 -2.16 -4.91 7.40
C TYR A 69 -2.08 -6.28 6.77
N PRO A 70 -2.72 -7.30 7.35
CA PRO A 70 -2.98 -8.57 6.68
C PRO A 70 -4.28 -8.52 5.86
N TRP A 71 -4.43 -9.48 4.94
CA TRP A 71 -5.59 -9.63 4.06
C TRP A 71 -5.96 -11.07 3.78
N ILE A 72 -7.23 -11.26 3.35
CA ILE A 72 -7.71 -12.47 2.69
C ILE A 72 -8.39 -12.08 1.38
N PHE A 73 -7.88 -12.57 0.25
CA PHE A 73 -8.43 -12.40 -1.08
C PHE A 73 -8.91 -13.74 -1.62
N PRO A 74 -10.22 -14.03 -1.57
CA PRO A 74 -10.78 -15.25 -2.13
C PRO A 74 -10.47 -15.39 -3.63
N ASN A 75 -10.23 -16.60 -4.06
CA ASN A 75 -10.04 -17.00 -5.44
C ASN A 75 -10.99 -18.15 -5.80
N ASP A 76 -10.93 -18.60 -7.05
CA ASP A 76 -11.69 -19.74 -7.52
C ASP A 76 -11.32 -21.04 -6.79
N GLN A 77 -12.22 -22.04 -6.87
CA GLN A 77 -12.00 -23.39 -6.35
C GLN A 77 -11.73 -23.45 -4.83
N ASN A 78 -12.44 -22.65 -4.06
CA ASN A 78 -12.27 -22.58 -2.60
C ASN A 78 -10.81 -22.33 -2.21
N THR A 79 -10.13 -21.42 -2.88
CA THR A 79 -8.79 -20.99 -2.52
C THR A 79 -8.76 -19.52 -2.18
N ALA A 80 -7.76 -19.08 -1.45
CA ALA A 80 -7.52 -17.66 -1.18
C ALA A 80 -6.03 -17.34 -1.23
N ARG A 81 -5.72 -16.08 -1.55
CA ARG A 81 -4.43 -15.46 -1.22
C ARG A 81 -4.56 -14.80 0.14
N ILE A 82 -3.82 -15.30 1.10
CA ILE A 82 -3.79 -14.80 2.48
C ILE A 82 -2.41 -14.23 2.71
N GLY A 83 -2.33 -12.99 3.09
CA GLY A 83 -1.04 -12.32 3.17
C GLY A 83 -1.08 -11.05 3.99
N LEU A 84 0.00 -10.31 3.89
CA LEU A 84 0.20 -9.06 4.59
C LEU A 84 1.20 -8.16 3.87
N THR A 85 1.21 -6.91 4.29
CA THR A 85 2.27 -5.96 3.97
C THR A 85 2.78 -5.31 5.25
N MET A 86 4.07 -5.02 5.31
CA MET A 86 4.70 -4.35 6.44
C MET A 86 5.98 -3.60 6.02
N PRO A 87 6.42 -2.58 6.79
CA PRO A 87 7.69 -1.91 6.55
C PRO A 87 8.88 -2.89 6.59
N ILE A 88 9.83 -2.69 5.70
CA ILE A 88 11.10 -3.44 5.72
C ILE A 88 11.96 -2.95 6.89
N GLY A 89 12.51 -3.88 7.68
CA GLY A 89 13.42 -3.54 8.78
C GLY A 89 12.72 -2.97 10.02
N LEU A 90 11.41 -3.17 10.18
CA LEU A 90 10.73 -2.85 11.42
C LEU A 90 11.26 -3.73 12.56
N GLU A 91 11.70 -3.10 13.64
CA GLU A 91 12.18 -3.78 14.84
C GLU A 91 11.12 -3.75 15.94
N LEU A 92 10.94 -4.85 16.67
CA LEU A 92 9.93 -4.93 17.74
C LEU A 92 10.19 -3.89 18.85
N ALA A 93 11.45 -3.61 19.14
CA ALA A 93 11.83 -2.60 20.13
C ALA A 93 11.42 -1.16 19.76
N ALA A 94 11.10 -0.90 18.50
CA ALA A 94 10.61 0.38 18.00
C ALA A 94 9.08 0.47 17.96
N VAL A 95 8.36 -0.59 18.37
CA VAL A 95 6.90 -0.64 18.37
C VAL A 95 6.38 -0.12 19.72
N ASP A 96 5.60 0.95 19.67
CA ASP A 96 4.89 1.43 20.84
C ASP A 96 3.75 0.48 21.24
N ALA A 97 3.68 0.12 22.53
CA ALA A 97 2.63 -0.71 23.10
C ALA A 97 2.34 -2.01 22.28
N PRO A 98 3.34 -2.90 22.10
CA PRO A 98 3.23 -4.09 21.25
C PRO A 98 2.11 -5.05 21.70
N GLU A 99 1.76 -5.03 22.99
CA GLU A 99 0.67 -5.82 23.58
C GLU A 99 -0.73 -5.44 23.05
N GLN A 100 -0.88 -4.29 22.40
CA GLN A 100 -2.16 -3.85 21.83
C GLN A 100 -2.43 -4.46 20.45
N TYR A 101 -1.42 -5.05 19.80
CA TYR A 101 -1.57 -5.63 18.47
C TYR A 101 -1.99 -7.09 18.54
N PRO A 102 -3.19 -7.46 18.06
CA PRO A 102 -3.72 -8.83 18.18
C PRO A 102 -2.83 -9.93 17.60
N LEU A 103 -2.01 -9.60 16.61
CA LEU A 103 -1.12 -10.57 15.96
C LEU A 103 0.30 -10.60 16.55
N LEU A 104 0.60 -9.81 17.59
CA LEU A 104 1.79 -9.95 18.40
C LEU A 104 1.49 -10.79 19.66
N ARG A 105 2.51 -11.45 20.18
CA ARG A 105 2.43 -12.23 21.41
C ARG A 105 3.41 -11.69 22.46
N PRO A 106 3.11 -11.86 23.75
CA PRO A 106 4.00 -11.39 24.83
C PRO A 106 5.41 -12.00 24.80
N ASP A 107 5.55 -13.17 24.22
CA ASP A 107 6.81 -13.92 24.10
C ASP A 107 7.56 -13.64 22.79
N ASP A 108 7.05 -12.77 21.92
CA ASP A 108 7.77 -12.37 20.72
C ASP A 108 9.04 -11.60 21.09
N THR A 109 10.17 -12.02 20.53
CA THR A 109 11.47 -11.35 20.68
C THR A 109 11.87 -10.52 19.46
N ALA A 110 11.11 -10.67 18.36
CA ALA A 110 11.28 -9.93 17.10
C ALA A 110 9.94 -9.83 16.39
N ILE A 111 9.87 -8.98 15.36
CA ILE A 111 8.70 -8.94 14.46
C ILE A 111 8.53 -10.32 13.82
N PRO A 112 7.34 -10.94 13.92
CA PRO A 112 7.07 -12.24 13.32
C PRO A 112 7.29 -12.27 11.81
N SER A 113 7.67 -13.44 11.29
CA SER A 113 7.74 -13.64 9.83
C SER A 113 6.37 -13.53 9.18
N GLY A 114 6.34 -13.30 7.86
CA GLY A 114 5.08 -13.25 7.10
C GLY A 114 4.25 -14.53 7.26
N ALA A 115 4.88 -15.69 7.24
CA ALA A 115 4.20 -16.98 7.45
C ALA A 115 3.59 -17.11 8.86
N GLU A 116 4.30 -16.65 9.89
CA GLU A 116 3.79 -16.67 11.26
C GLU A 116 2.62 -15.69 11.42
N TYR A 117 2.67 -14.50 10.83
CA TYR A 117 1.53 -13.59 10.82
C TYR A 117 0.30 -14.17 10.12
N VAL A 118 0.47 -14.84 8.98
CA VAL A 118 -0.65 -15.53 8.28
C VAL A 118 -1.24 -16.62 9.15
N ARG A 119 -0.39 -17.45 9.79
CA ARG A 119 -0.84 -18.49 10.70
C ARG A 119 -1.62 -17.91 11.88
N ARG A 120 -1.14 -16.82 12.50
CA ARG A 120 -1.81 -16.15 13.62
C ARG A 120 -3.12 -15.51 13.22
N LEU A 121 -3.20 -14.92 12.03
CA LEU A 121 -4.44 -14.38 11.48
C LEU A 121 -5.48 -15.48 11.33
N LEU A 122 -5.14 -16.59 10.70
CA LEU A 122 -6.04 -17.72 10.53
C LEU A 122 -6.46 -18.33 11.86
N GLN A 123 -5.54 -18.46 12.82
CA GLN A 123 -5.85 -18.92 14.16
C GLN A 123 -6.82 -17.98 14.89
N MET A 124 -6.67 -16.68 14.75
CA MET A 124 -7.55 -15.68 15.34
C MET A 124 -8.96 -15.71 14.73
N GLU A 125 -9.05 -15.86 13.40
CA GLU A 125 -10.34 -15.78 12.69
C GLU A 125 -11.10 -17.12 12.67
N TYR A 126 -10.39 -18.25 12.67
CA TYR A 126 -10.99 -19.56 12.41
C TYR A 126 -10.57 -20.65 13.40
N GLY A 127 -9.60 -20.43 14.27
CA GLY A 127 -9.01 -21.44 15.14
C GLY A 127 -9.94 -22.03 16.18
N ASP A 128 -11.08 -21.42 16.48
CA ASP A 128 -12.10 -21.98 17.37
C ASP A 128 -12.88 -23.15 16.72
N SER A 129 -12.89 -23.21 15.38
CA SER A 129 -13.70 -24.17 14.61
C SER A 129 -12.90 -25.09 13.70
N TYR A 130 -11.65 -24.75 13.41
CA TYR A 130 -10.80 -25.44 12.43
C TYR A 130 -9.38 -25.64 12.93
N ASP A 131 -8.76 -26.75 12.49
CA ASP A 131 -7.30 -26.93 12.57
C ASP A 131 -6.65 -26.21 11.38
N ILE A 132 -5.87 -25.17 11.67
CA ILE A 132 -5.33 -24.30 10.62
C ILE A 132 -4.39 -25.03 9.67
N GLU A 133 -3.58 -25.97 10.15
CA GLU A 133 -2.62 -26.69 9.31
C GLU A 133 -3.32 -27.76 8.44
N GLN A 134 -4.39 -28.37 8.93
CA GLN A 134 -5.13 -29.41 8.22
C GLN A 134 -6.21 -28.85 7.30
N ASP A 135 -6.96 -27.83 7.77
CA ASP A 135 -8.15 -27.34 7.08
C ASP A 135 -7.83 -26.18 6.11
N PHE A 136 -6.68 -25.50 6.29
CA PHE A 136 -6.19 -24.43 5.40
C PHE A 136 -4.84 -24.78 4.77
N PRO A 137 -4.68 -25.92 4.09
CA PRO A 137 -3.39 -26.35 3.56
C PRO A 137 -2.91 -25.42 2.44
N LEU A 138 -1.57 -25.32 2.29
CA LEU A 138 -0.94 -24.61 1.18
C LEU A 138 -1.29 -25.27 -0.16
N VAL A 139 -1.56 -24.45 -1.19
CA VAL A 139 -1.75 -24.87 -2.58
C VAL A 139 -0.39 -24.75 -3.27
N THR A 140 0.40 -25.80 -3.20
CA THR A 140 1.84 -25.80 -3.55
C THR A 140 2.14 -25.68 -5.03
N ASP A 141 1.15 -25.91 -5.90
CA ASP A 141 1.23 -25.73 -7.37
C ASP A 141 0.94 -24.28 -7.80
N ARG A 142 0.65 -23.38 -6.86
CA ARG A 142 0.44 -21.96 -7.10
C ARG A 142 1.56 -21.12 -6.48
N GLY A 143 1.62 -19.85 -6.91
CA GLY A 143 2.64 -18.92 -6.43
C GLY A 143 4.05 -19.24 -6.97
N LYS A 144 5.02 -18.42 -6.56
CA LYS A 144 6.40 -18.51 -7.06
C LYS A 144 7.25 -19.55 -6.33
N ARG A 145 6.86 -19.94 -5.11
CA ARG A 145 7.65 -20.80 -4.22
C ARG A 145 6.75 -21.74 -3.44
N GLY A 146 6.19 -22.77 -4.09
CA GLY A 146 5.43 -23.81 -3.41
C GLY A 146 4.25 -23.28 -2.59
N GLY A 147 3.43 -22.43 -3.17
CA GLY A 147 2.27 -21.85 -2.51
C GLY A 147 2.53 -20.49 -1.85
N THR A 148 3.77 -19.97 -1.89
CA THR A 148 4.11 -18.70 -1.26
C THR A 148 4.67 -17.69 -2.24
N GLU A 149 4.52 -16.40 -1.93
CA GLU A 149 5.07 -15.29 -2.69
C GLU A 149 5.57 -14.20 -1.76
N THR A 150 6.69 -13.59 -2.16
CA THR A 150 7.25 -12.41 -1.47
C THR A 150 7.65 -11.40 -2.53
N TYR A 151 7.25 -10.15 -2.35
CA TYR A 151 7.58 -9.06 -3.27
C TYR A 151 7.63 -7.72 -2.54
N ALA A 152 8.40 -6.77 -3.11
CA ALA A 152 8.43 -5.41 -2.62
C ALA A 152 7.23 -4.62 -3.13
N ILE A 153 6.73 -3.71 -2.31
CA ILE A 153 5.69 -2.73 -2.66
C ILE A 153 6.26 -1.35 -2.39
N SER A 154 6.15 -0.44 -3.35
CA SER A 154 6.50 0.97 -3.09
C SER A 154 5.50 1.57 -2.12
N SER A 155 6.00 2.13 -1.02
CA SER A 155 5.21 2.74 0.05
C SER A 155 5.57 4.21 0.28
N THR A 156 6.00 4.90 -0.79
CA THR A 156 6.45 6.28 -0.73
C THR A 156 5.69 7.18 -1.66
N ARG A 157 6.05 8.46 -1.61
CA ARG A 157 5.61 9.46 -2.58
C ARG A 157 6.21 9.18 -3.95
N PRO A 158 5.51 9.52 -5.04
CA PRO A 158 6.05 9.31 -6.39
C PRO A 158 7.25 10.20 -6.68
N ILE A 159 8.06 9.77 -7.65
CA ILE A 159 9.11 10.59 -8.26
C ILE A 159 8.68 11.04 -9.65
N GLU A 160 9.05 12.24 -10.04
CA GLU A 160 8.88 12.70 -11.40
C GLU A 160 9.97 12.17 -12.32
N SER A 161 9.70 12.15 -13.60
CA SER A 161 10.65 11.69 -14.60
C SER A 161 11.56 12.85 -15.06
N PRO A 162 12.83 12.57 -15.42
CA PRO A 162 13.74 13.54 -16.02
C PRO A 162 13.32 13.86 -17.45
N THR A 163 12.45 14.85 -17.62
CA THR A 163 11.81 15.16 -18.92
C THR A 163 12.80 15.57 -20.02
N HIS A 164 13.94 16.19 -19.67
CA HIS A 164 14.98 16.60 -20.61
C HIS A 164 15.77 15.43 -21.25
N ARG A 165 15.60 14.20 -20.73
CA ARG A 165 16.29 12.99 -21.23
C ARG A 165 15.37 12.04 -21.97
N GLU A 166 14.14 12.42 -22.28
CA GLU A 166 13.14 11.56 -22.91
C GLU A 166 12.98 10.21 -22.16
N VAL A 167 12.94 10.28 -20.83
CA VAL A 167 12.76 9.13 -19.94
C VAL A 167 11.44 9.29 -19.20
N ALA A 168 10.62 8.24 -19.18
CA ALA A 168 9.45 8.13 -18.30
C ALA A 168 9.65 7.00 -17.30
N ILE A 169 9.42 7.27 -16.02
CA ILE A 169 9.41 6.29 -14.94
C ILE A 169 7.95 6.02 -14.60
N VAL A 170 7.51 4.75 -14.60
CA VAL A 170 6.09 4.40 -14.50
C VAL A 170 5.80 3.41 -13.37
N GLY A 171 4.56 3.36 -12.91
CA GLY A 171 4.06 2.38 -11.95
C GLY A 171 4.84 2.34 -10.64
N GLY A 172 5.15 1.15 -10.15
CA GLY A 172 5.90 0.94 -8.92
C GLY A 172 7.31 1.55 -8.93
N ALA A 173 7.95 1.65 -10.10
CA ALA A 173 9.27 2.28 -10.25
C ALA A 173 9.22 3.78 -9.93
N MET A 174 8.16 4.48 -10.31
CA MET A 174 7.96 5.89 -9.93
C MET A 174 7.37 6.08 -8.54
N GLY A 175 6.96 5.01 -7.85
CA GLY A 175 6.25 5.12 -6.58
C GLY A 175 4.78 5.50 -6.69
N ALA A 176 4.13 5.16 -7.81
CA ALA A 176 2.70 5.42 -8.02
C ALA A 176 1.76 4.45 -7.28
N THR A 177 2.30 3.49 -6.55
CA THR A 177 1.52 2.66 -5.63
C THR A 177 0.88 3.54 -4.56
N SER A 178 -0.34 3.23 -4.15
CA SER A 178 -1.01 4.00 -3.10
C SER A 178 -0.21 3.95 -1.79
N ALA A 179 0.20 5.09 -1.28
CA ALA A 179 0.88 5.19 0.00
C ALA A 179 -0.02 4.78 1.19
N PHE A 180 -1.34 4.70 0.99
CA PHE A 180 -2.31 4.38 2.04
C PHE A 180 -2.72 2.91 2.06
N HIS A 181 -3.13 2.35 0.90
CA HIS A 181 -3.64 0.97 0.83
C HIS A 181 -2.78 0.04 -0.03
N GLU A 182 -1.63 0.54 -0.51
CA GLU A 182 -0.58 -0.22 -1.20
C GLU A 182 -1.01 -0.96 -2.48
N GLY A 183 -2.20 -0.68 -3.01
CA GLY A 183 -2.63 -1.10 -4.33
C GLY A 183 -1.99 -0.24 -5.43
N GLY A 184 -1.52 -0.86 -6.51
CA GLY A 184 -0.77 -0.15 -7.54
C GLY A 184 -1.09 -0.54 -8.97
N ASP A 185 -1.95 -1.53 -9.20
CA ASP A 185 -2.18 -2.09 -10.55
C ASP A 185 -2.77 -1.05 -11.50
N HIS A 186 -3.82 -0.34 -11.08
CA HIS A 186 -4.48 0.66 -11.94
C HIS A 186 -3.58 1.87 -12.23
N THR A 187 -2.78 2.32 -11.25
CA THR A 187 -1.83 3.43 -11.45
C THR A 187 -0.69 3.02 -12.35
N ALA A 188 -0.22 1.76 -12.26
CA ALA A 188 0.79 1.22 -13.16
C ALA A 188 0.26 1.13 -14.60
N ILE A 189 -0.98 0.65 -14.80
CA ILE A 189 -1.63 0.61 -16.12
C ILE A 189 -1.82 2.02 -16.67
N ALA A 190 -2.32 2.96 -15.86
CA ALA A 190 -2.56 4.33 -16.29
C ALA A 190 -1.26 5.04 -16.72
N THR A 191 -0.23 4.99 -15.86
CA THR A 191 1.06 5.64 -16.13
C THR A 191 1.80 4.97 -17.28
N GLY A 192 1.75 3.63 -17.38
CA GLY A 192 2.33 2.88 -18.50
C GLY A 192 1.68 3.22 -19.85
N ARG A 193 0.33 3.33 -19.86
CA ARG A 193 -0.41 3.75 -21.06
C ARG A 193 -0.03 5.15 -21.50
N ILE A 194 0.01 6.12 -20.58
CA ILE A 194 0.39 7.50 -20.87
C ILE A 194 1.80 7.55 -21.47
N ALA A 195 2.76 6.90 -20.81
CA ALA A 195 4.14 6.88 -21.28
C ALA A 195 4.29 6.21 -22.65
N GLY A 196 3.58 5.10 -22.89
CA GLY A 196 3.58 4.39 -24.19
C GLY A 196 3.01 5.24 -25.31
N THR A 197 1.88 5.95 -25.08
CA THR A 197 1.28 6.84 -26.07
C THR A 197 2.23 8.00 -26.42
N LEU A 198 2.73 8.71 -25.42
CA LEU A 198 3.64 9.85 -25.64
C LEU A 198 4.97 9.44 -26.27
N ALA A 199 5.48 8.26 -25.96
CA ALA A 199 6.67 7.73 -26.60
C ALA A 199 6.45 7.43 -28.10
N ALA A 200 5.29 6.87 -28.46
CA ALA A 200 4.92 6.62 -29.87
C ALA A 200 4.74 7.91 -30.67
N GLU A 201 4.31 8.98 -30.02
CA GLU A 201 4.12 10.31 -30.61
C GLU A 201 5.41 11.18 -30.61
N GLY A 202 6.49 10.73 -29.98
CA GLY A 202 7.73 11.50 -29.83
C GLY A 202 7.60 12.69 -28.88
N THR A 203 6.63 12.67 -27.95
CA THR A 203 6.29 13.78 -27.05
C THR A 203 6.47 13.40 -25.57
N LEU A 204 7.43 12.52 -25.25
CA LEU A 204 7.62 11.96 -23.91
C LEU A 204 7.95 13.02 -22.84
N SER A 205 8.44 14.21 -23.25
CA SER A 205 8.63 15.36 -22.36
C SER A 205 7.32 15.83 -21.68
N GLY A 206 6.15 15.52 -22.27
CA GLY A 206 4.84 15.80 -21.69
C GLY A 206 4.37 14.82 -20.61
N TYR A 207 5.19 13.83 -20.24
CA TYR A 207 4.76 12.74 -19.34
C TYR A 207 4.38 13.21 -17.93
N ASN A 208 5.18 14.06 -17.28
CA ASN A 208 4.88 14.52 -15.92
C ASN A 208 3.55 15.30 -15.83
N PRO A 209 3.24 16.28 -16.67
CA PRO A 209 1.93 16.89 -16.69
C PRO A 209 0.79 15.89 -16.91
N ALA A 210 0.96 14.96 -17.85
CA ALA A 210 -0.08 14.01 -18.22
C ALA A 210 -0.45 13.03 -17.10
N TRP A 211 0.53 12.47 -16.39
CA TRP A 211 0.20 11.59 -15.26
C TRP A 211 -0.36 12.38 -14.06
N ARG A 212 0.10 13.61 -13.82
CA ARG A 212 -0.47 14.47 -12.77
C ARG A 212 -1.94 14.78 -13.04
N GLU A 213 -2.32 15.04 -14.29
CA GLU A 213 -3.72 15.22 -14.67
C GLU A 213 -4.54 13.96 -14.46
N ALA A 214 -4.01 12.79 -14.85
CA ALA A 214 -4.74 11.54 -14.83
C ALA A 214 -4.93 10.93 -13.42
N ILE A 215 -3.89 10.96 -12.57
CA ILE A 215 -3.88 10.28 -11.26
C ILE A 215 -3.43 11.17 -10.10
N GLY A 216 -3.02 12.42 -10.34
CA GLY A 216 -2.44 13.29 -9.31
C GLY A 216 -3.35 13.52 -8.10
N ASP A 217 -4.65 13.73 -8.32
CA ASP A 217 -5.63 13.90 -7.22
C ASP A 217 -5.77 12.65 -6.36
N GLU A 218 -5.64 11.47 -6.97
CA GLU A 218 -5.63 10.21 -6.25
C GLU A 218 -4.35 10.03 -5.44
N VAL A 219 -3.19 10.32 -6.03
CA VAL A 219 -1.89 10.27 -5.35
C VAL A 219 -1.90 11.19 -4.13
N ILE A 220 -2.31 12.47 -4.29
CA ILE A 220 -2.42 13.43 -3.19
C ILE A 220 -3.37 12.93 -2.10
N ARG A 221 -4.51 12.34 -2.48
CA ARG A 221 -5.46 11.77 -1.52
C ARG A 221 -4.83 10.64 -0.71
N ASN A 222 -4.15 9.72 -1.37
CA ASN A 222 -3.54 8.55 -0.74
C ASN A 222 -2.37 8.94 0.17
N VAL A 223 -1.50 9.85 -0.26
CA VAL A 223 -0.41 10.38 0.57
C VAL A 223 -0.97 11.13 1.78
N ALA A 224 -1.98 11.99 1.59
CA ALA A 224 -2.61 12.71 2.70
C ALA A 224 -3.26 11.76 3.73
N MET A 225 -3.88 10.67 3.27
CA MET A 225 -4.44 9.66 4.17
C MET A 225 -3.36 8.89 4.91
N ALA A 226 -2.28 8.51 4.24
CA ALA A 226 -1.13 7.87 4.88
C ALA A 226 -0.52 8.76 5.98
N ASP A 227 -0.31 10.06 5.70
CA ASP A 227 0.18 11.02 6.69
C ASP A 227 -0.76 11.14 7.91
N VAL A 228 -2.08 11.09 7.69
CA VAL A 228 -3.09 11.17 8.77
C VAL A 228 -3.07 9.93 9.65
N VAL A 229 -2.88 8.74 9.07
CA VAL A 229 -2.93 7.48 9.81
C VAL A 229 -1.55 7.03 10.33
N ALA A 230 -0.47 7.73 9.96
CA ALA A 230 0.87 7.41 10.40
C ALA A 230 1.00 7.20 11.94
N PRO A 231 0.35 8.02 12.80
CA PRO A 231 0.42 7.85 14.25
C PRO A 231 -0.65 6.88 14.81
N TYR A 232 -1.41 6.17 13.97
CA TYR A 232 -2.51 5.33 14.42
C TYR A 232 -2.03 4.03 15.06
N GLY A 233 -2.47 3.79 16.30
CA GLY A 233 -2.45 2.49 16.95
C GLY A 233 -3.75 1.70 16.72
N PRO A 234 -3.86 0.46 17.24
CA PRO A 234 -5.04 -0.39 17.09
C PRO A 234 -6.36 0.30 17.47
N SER A 235 -6.39 1.02 18.59
CA SER A 235 -7.60 1.71 19.05
C SER A 235 -8.04 2.86 18.14
N ASP A 236 -7.12 3.50 17.43
CA ASP A 236 -7.44 4.57 16.47
C ASP A 236 -8.04 3.99 15.20
N TRP A 237 -7.52 2.86 14.72
CA TRP A 237 -8.10 2.12 13.60
C TRP A 237 -9.52 1.67 13.90
N ASP A 238 -9.76 1.05 15.06
CA ASP A 238 -11.09 0.64 15.52
C ASP A 238 -12.08 1.80 15.55
N ARG A 239 -11.66 2.93 16.10
CA ARG A 239 -12.49 4.15 16.18
C ARG A 239 -12.80 4.68 14.79
N SER A 240 -11.81 4.67 13.90
CA SER A 240 -11.97 5.14 12.53
C SER A 240 -12.91 4.26 11.72
N PHE A 241 -12.81 2.94 11.83
CA PHE A 241 -13.74 2.01 11.19
C PHE A 241 -15.16 2.08 11.76
N LYS A 242 -15.32 2.21 13.07
CA LYS A 242 -16.64 2.45 13.69
C LYS A 242 -17.28 3.75 13.16
N THR A 243 -16.47 4.80 12.99
CA THR A 243 -16.92 6.07 12.42
C THR A 243 -17.29 5.92 10.95
N ALA A 244 -16.42 5.31 10.13
CA ALA A 244 -16.68 5.05 8.72
C ALA A 244 -17.94 4.20 8.51
N ARG A 245 -18.14 3.14 9.30
CA ARG A 245 -19.33 2.29 9.25
C ARG A 245 -20.63 3.07 9.54
N ARG A 246 -20.60 4.00 10.51
CA ARG A 246 -21.76 4.87 10.79
C ARG A 246 -22.08 5.77 9.58
N ILE A 247 -21.04 6.38 9.00
CA ILE A 247 -21.17 7.26 7.84
C ILE A 247 -21.74 6.49 6.65
N LEU A 248 -21.20 5.32 6.34
CA LEU A 248 -21.62 4.48 5.20
C LEU A 248 -23.05 3.96 5.34
N ARG A 249 -23.54 3.72 6.56
CA ARG A 249 -24.96 3.30 6.79
C ARG A 249 -25.96 4.41 6.49
N VAL A 250 -25.56 5.68 6.55
CA VAL A 250 -26.43 6.85 6.39
C VAL A 250 -26.20 7.53 5.05
N ALA A 251 -25.06 7.27 4.40
CA ALA A 251 -24.68 7.90 3.15
C ALA A 251 -25.04 7.00 1.96
N ASP A 252 -25.87 7.51 1.04
CA ASP A 252 -26.01 6.91 -0.28
C ASP A 252 -24.72 7.12 -1.08
N GLY A 253 -23.87 6.09 -1.12
CA GLY A 253 -22.62 6.07 -1.90
C GLY A 253 -21.36 6.63 -1.21
N TYR A 254 -20.26 6.65 -1.94
CA TYR A 254 -18.88 6.93 -1.48
C TYR A 254 -18.58 8.37 -1.01
N GLY A 255 -19.58 9.17 -0.71
CA GLY A 255 -19.42 10.56 -0.27
C GLY A 255 -19.07 10.73 1.20
N LEU A 256 -18.07 10.01 1.74
CA LEU A 256 -17.60 10.07 3.13
C LEU A 256 -17.41 11.51 3.67
N PHE A 257 -17.01 12.43 2.82
CA PHE A 257 -16.69 13.82 3.18
C PHE A 257 -17.76 14.85 2.74
N ARG A 258 -18.99 14.43 2.46
CA ARG A 258 -20.08 15.38 2.20
C ARG A 258 -20.51 16.08 3.49
N LEU A 259 -20.84 17.38 3.40
CA LEU A 259 -21.20 18.22 4.57
C LEU A 259 -22.30 17.58 5.44
N ARG A 260 -23.30 16.94 4.84
CA ARG A 260 -24.38 16.25 5.56
C ARG A 260 -23.90 15.10 6.45
N ASN A 261 -22.75 14.47 6.11
CA ASN A 261 -22.17 13.37 6.86
C ASN A 261 -21.36 13.85 8.07
N LEU A 262 -21.01 15.13 8.11
CA LEU A 262 -20.34 15.77 9.26
C LEU A 262 -21.21 15.86 10.52
N LEU A 263 -22.55 15.77 10.35
CA LEU A 263 -23.48 15.70 11.46
C LEU A 263 -23.40 14.38 12.25
N LEU A 264 -22.60 13.41 11.78
CA LEU A 264 -22.50 12.06 12.35
C LEU A 264 -21.49 11.92 13.49
N GLY A 265 -20.85 13.02 13.93
CA GLY A 265 -20.06 13.06 15.15
C GLY A 265 -18.70 13.74 15.06
N VAL A 266 -18.17 14.11 16.21
CA VAL A 266 -16.88 14.82 16.40
C VAL A 266 -15.69 14.09 15.71
N GLY A 267 -15.70 12.76 15.69
CA GLY A 267 -14.65 11.96 15.05
C GLY A 267 -14.56 12.16 13.52
N ALA A 268 -15.70 12.31 12.84
CA ALA A 268 -15.73 12.58 11.41
C ALA A 268 -15.22 13.98 11.07
N ILE A 269 -15.55 14.97 11.90
CA ILE A 269 -15.08 16.36 11.76
C ILE A 269 -13.56 16.42 11.97
N ARG A 270 -13.04 15.75 12.99
CA ARG A 270 -11.60 15.69 13.27
C ARG A 270 -10.84 15.05 12.12
N LEU A 271 -11.29 13.88 11.62
CA LEU A 271 -10.67 13.20 10.50
C LEU A 271 -10.67 14.05 9.23
N LEU A 272 -11.80 14.71 8.93
CA LEU A 272 -11.90 15.62 7.79
C LEU A 272 -10.95 16.82 7.92
N TYR A 273 -10.83 17.40 9.13
CA TYR A 273 -9.91 18.50 9.37
C TYR A 273 -8.45 18.07 9.16
N GLN A 274 -8.03 16.93 9.76
CA GLN A 274 -6.69 16.36 9.61
C GLN A 274 -6.38 16.07 8.14
N TYR A 275 -7.31 15.41 7.43
CA TYR A 275 -7.15 15.12 6.00
C TYR A 275 -7.01 16.38 5.15
N ARG A 276 -7.85 17.42 5.40
CA ARG A 276 -7.74 18.68 4.67
C ARG A 276 -6.44 19.42 4.96
N ALA A 277 -5.96 19.38 6.20
CA ALA A 277 -4.68 19.96 6.58
C ALA A 277 -3.53 19.25 5.88
N ALA A 278 -3.50 17.91 5.91
CA ALA A 278 -2.52 17.09 5.18
C ALA A 278 -2.57 17.36 3.67
N LYS A 279 -3.77 17.36 3.07
CA LYS A 279 -3.93 17.68 1.63
C LYS A 279 -3.42 19.07 1.26
N ARG A 280 -3.60 20.07 2.14
CA ARG A 280 -3.07 21.44 1.93
C ARG A 280 -1.55 21.48 2.00
N ALA A 281 -0.95 20.70 2.92
CA ALA A 281 0.49 20.59 3.06
C ALA A 281 1.18 19.96 1.82
N LEU A 282 0.44 19.21 1.02
CA LEU A 282 0.93 18.53 -0.19
C LEU A 282 0.70 19.32 -1.50
N ARG A 283 0.16 20.55 -1.43
CA ARG A 283 0.01 21.42 -2.61
C ARG A 283 1.37 21.82 -3.17
N ASP A 284 1.36 22.28 -4.40
CA ASP A 284 2.53 22.83 -5.09
C ASP A 284 3.67 21.80 -5.27
N GLY A 285 3.30 20.55 -5.59
CA GLY A 285 4.25 19.48 -5.89
C GLY A 285 4.85 18.77 -4.67
N ARG A 286 4.60 19.24 -3.43
CA ARG A 286 5.16 18.64 -2.20
C ARG A 286 4.74 17.19 -1.93
N TYR A 287 3.86 16.64 -2.76
CA TYR A 287 3.50 15.23 -2.72
C TYR A 287 4.44 14.33 -3.55
N VAL A 288 5.38 14.88 -4.28
CA VAL A 288 6.45 14.12 -4.94
C VAL A 288 7.69 14.06 -4.04
N GLN A 289 8.45 12.97 -4.15
CA GLN A 289 9.69 12.77 -3.40
C GLN A 289 10.88 13.38 -4.12
N ILE A 290 10.90 13.33 -5.46
CA ILE A 290 11.90 13.94 -6.34
C ILE A 290 11.13 14.67 -7.44
N ALA A 291 11.37 15.96 -7.55
CA ALA A 291 10.80 16.79 -8.59
C ALA A 291 11.67 16.78 -9.87
N ALA A 292 11.06 17.09 -11.01
CA ALA A 292 11.77 17.08 -12.30
C ALA A 292 12.96 18.06 -12.35
N GLU A 293 12.88 19.15 -11.60
CA GLU A 293 13.90 20.20 -11.53
C GLU A 293 15.17 19.75 -10.75
N GLU A 294 15.06 18.68 -9.95
CA GLU A 294 16.20 18.15 -9.17
C GLU A 294 17.20 17.34 -10.02
N TYR A 295 16.77 16.93 -11.22
CA TYR A 295 17.65 16.21 -12.12
C TYR A 295 18.69 17.15 -12.74
N ALA A 296 19.95 16.68 -12.77
CA ALA A 296 21.01 17.42 -13.43
C ALA A 296 20.68 17.69 -14.90
N ASN A 297 20.73 18.94 -15.27
CA ASN A 297 20.73 19.36 -16.66
C ASN A 297 22.08 18.94 -17.24
N GLY A 298 22.11 17.85 -17.97
CA GLY A 298 23.31 17.36 -18.64
C GLY A 298 23.63 18.10 -19.94
#